data_72a1f1c169b773df26fddd354e46ee03
#
_entry.id   72a1f1c169b773df26fddd354e46ee03
#
_cell.length_a   1.000
_cell.length_b   1.000
_cell.length_c   1.000
_cell.angle_alpha   90.00
_cell.angle_beta   90.00
_cell.angle_gamma   90.00
#
_symmetry.space_group_name_H-M   'P 1'
#
loop_
_entity.id
_entity.type
_entity.pdbx_description
1 polymer ?
#
loop_
_entity_poly.entity_id
_entity_poly.type
_entity_poly.pdbx_seq_one_letter_code
_entity_poly.pdbx_strand_id
1 'polypeptide(L)'
;MRTKLTTRPSSLDANGTLNLHVPHSWSELTQDQLRYVLILLTQGWEEWQVRTYLFARFAGIDVLNEKKDGWLCEVETDKGKKTRFFLELWQVQSFCEAFDFVFEDTGAENRLDSIGLYKATDLELYDYPFEYYICADNYFQQYLQSDKTSDEPLKELARYLYLDNEGNQAAHIKCSTYELMGVFLWFMWIKHNFSTKFPHLFKPAAEGGEGENDMEASMNAQIRALTGGDITKEETIRNANVWRALTELDAKAREAEELNKKLNKS
;
A
#
# COMPACT_ATOMS: atom_id res chain seq x y z
N MET A 1 -15.71 -4.72 -22.89
CA MET A 1 -15.53 -6.14 -22.52
C MET A 1 -15.78 -6.25 -21.00
N ARG A 2 -16.89 -6.87 -20.54
CA ARG A 2 -17.15 -7.05 -19.11
C ARG A 2 -16.30 -8.23 -18.63
N THR A 3 -15.15 -7.98 -18.03
CA THR A 3 -14.36 -9.00 -17.34
C THR A 3 -15.18 -9.46 -16.13
N LYS A 4 -15.55 -10.73 -16.07
CA LYS A 4 -16.20 -11.31 -14.89
C LYS A 4 -15.18 -11.31 -13.75
N LEU A 5 -15.37 -10.43 -12.79
CA LEU A 5 -14.66 -10.50 -11.51
C LEU A 5 -15.07 -11.80 -10.81
N THR A 6 -14.09 -12.59 -10.38
CA THR A 6 -14.30 -13.90 -9.73
C THR A 6 -14.60 -13.76 -8.23
N THR A 7 -15.43 -12.81 -7.84
CA THR A 7 -15.99 -12.74 -6.49
C THR A 7 -17.29 -13.55 -6.45
N ARG A 8 -17.62 -14.15 -5.30
CA ARG A 8 -18.94 -14.71 -5.11
C ARG A 8 -19.97 -13.62 -5.46
N PRO A 9 -20.88 -13.86 -6.41
CA PRO A 9 -21.87 -12.88 -6.76
C PRO A 9 -22.75 -12.60 -5.52
N SER A 10 -23.15 -11.35 -5.38
CA SER A 10 -24.22 -11.01 -4.43
C SER A 10 -25.41 -11.90 -4.70
N SER A 11 -25.98 -12.51 -3.67
CA SER A 11 -27.05 -13.48 -3.81
C SER A 11 -28.29 -13.05 -3.06
N LEU A 12 -29.45 -13.32 -3.65
CA LEU A 12 -30.75 -13.19 -2.98
C LEU A 12 -31.10 -14.57 -2.43
N ASP A 13 -31.26 -14.69 -1.11
CA ASP A 13 -31.69 -15.95 -0.50
C ASP A 13 -33.18 -16.24 -0.73
N ALA A 14 -33.63 -17.43 -0.32
CA ALA A 14 -35.02 -17.86 -0.47
C ALA A 14 -36.02 -16.98 0.30
N ASN A 15 -35.56 -16.22 1.28
CA ASN A 15 -36.35 -15.33 2.12
C ASN A 15 -36.37 -13.88 1.60
N GLY A 16 -35.70 -13.61 0.49
CA GLY A 16 -35.57 -12.27 -0.08
C GLY A 16 -34.48 -11.40 0.57
N THR A 17 -33.57 -11.99 1.37
CA THR A 17 -32.43 -11.28 1.94
C THR A 17 -31.32 -11.14 0.90
N LEU A 18 -30.89 -9.92 0.64
CA LEU A 18 -29.79 -9.63 -0.25
C LEU A 18 -28.47 -9.77 0.52
N ASN A 19 -27.66 -10.75 0.16
CA ASN A 19 -26.31 -10.91 0.68
C ASN A 19 -25.32 -10.25 -0.28
N LEU A 20 -24.77 -9.11 0.12
CA LEU A 20 -23.74 -8.40 -0.62
C LEU A 20 -22.36 -8.87 -0.12
N HIS A 21 -21.53 -9.31 -1.05
CA HIS A 21 -20.14 -9.70 -0.77
C HIS A 21 -19.22 -8.66 -1.38
N VAL A 22 -18.64 -7.83 -0.52
CA VAL A 22 -17.64 -6.80 -0.92
C VAL A 22 -16.37 -6.99 -0.11
N PRO A 23 -15.18 -6.62 -0.65
CA PRO A 23 -13.94 -6.62 0.11
C PRO A 23 -13.99 -5.57 1.23
N HIS A 24 -13.38 -5.89 2.38
CA HIS A 24 -13.28 -5.01 3.56
C HIS A 24 -11.83 -4.64 3.89
N SER A 25 -10.88 -5.10 3.10
CA SER A 25 -9.45 -4.80 3.29
C SER A 25 -8.69 -4.87 1.96
N TRP A 26 -7.52 -4.29 1.92
CA TRP A 26 -6.62 -4.36 0.77
C TRP A 26 -6.27 -5.81 0.41
N SER A 27 -6.02 -6.67 1.39
CA SER A 27 -5.63 -8.07 1.20
C SER A 27 -6.73 -8.95 0.60
N GLU A 28 -7.99 -8.53 0.69
CA GLU A 28 -9.12 -9.24 0.08
C GLU A 28 -9.31 -8.90 -1.42
N LEU A 29 -8.65 -7.85 -1.92
CA LEU A 29 -8.78 -7.43 -3.31
C LEU A 29 -8.06 -8.40 -4.25
N THR A 30 -8.76 -8.89 -5.27
CA THR A 30 -8.12 -9.54 -6.42
C THR A 30 -7.32 -8.51 -7.24
N GLN A 31 -6.40 -8.97 -8.09
CA GLN A 31 -5.59 -8.08 -8.93
C GLN A 31 -6.44 -7.15 -9.83
N ASP A 32 -7.56 -7.63 -10.35
CA ASP A 32 -8.47 -6.81 -11.17
C ASP A 32 -9.22 -5.77 -10.31
N GLN A 33 -9.59 -6.14 -9.08
CA GLN A 33 -10.20 -5.22 -8.13
C GLN A 33 -9.20 -4.16 -7.67
N LEU A 34 -7.97 -4.57 -7.35
CA LEU A 34 -6.89 -3.66 -6.98
C LEU A 34 -6.64 -2.64 -8.10
N ARG A 35 -6.49 -3.08 -9.36
CA ARG A 35 -6.34 -2.15 -10.50
C ARG A 35 -7.49 -1.17 -10.59
N TYR A 36 -8.72 -1.66 -10.39
CA TYR A 36 -9.89 -0.78 -10.46
C TYR A 36 -9.88 0.28 -9.35
N VAL A 37 -9.55 -0.09 -8.10
CA VAL A 37 -9.38 0.86 -7.00
C VAL A 37 -8.31 1.90 -7.35
N LEU A 38 -7.13 1.45 -7.78
CA LEU A 38 -6.01 2.34 -8.11
C LEU A 38 -6.36 3.32 -9.25
N ILE A 39 -7.10 2.86 -10.27
CA ILE A 39 -7.59 3.73 -11.35
C ILE A 39 -8.52 4.80 -10.78
N LEU A 40 -9.47 4.44 -9.93
CA LEU A 40 -10.42 5.41 -9.34
C LEU A 40 -9.70 6.47 -8.51
N LEU A 41 -8.70 6.07 -7.70
CA LEU A 41 -7.91 6.99 -6.88
C LEU A 41 -7.14 8.02 -7.71
N THR A 42 -6.85 7.74 -8.99
CA THR A 42 -6.14 8.66 -9.88
C THR A 42 -7.05 9.58 -10.70
N GLN A 43 -8.38 9.49 -10.55
CA GLN A 43 -9.32 10.32 -11.33
C GLN A 43 -9.55 11.71 -10.74
N GLY A 44 -9.03 12.00 -9.55
CA GLY A 44 -9.30 13.27 -8.85
C GLY A 44 -10.74 13.41 -8.36
N TRP A 45 -11.41 12.28 -8.10
CA TRP A 45 -12.76 12.27 -7.56
C TRP A 45 -12.75 12.40 -6.04
N GLU A 46 -13.86 12.90 -5.50
CA GLU A 46 -14.09 12.94 -4.07
C GLU A 46 -14.20 11.51 -3.48
N GLU A 47 -13.78 11.32 -2.23
CA GLU A 47 -13.79 10.01 -1.58
C GLU A 47 -15.14 9.30 -1.65
N TRP A 48 -16.24 10.05 -1.41
CA TRP A 48 -17.59 9.49 -1.46
C TRP A 48 -17.94 8.96 -2.86
N GLN A 49 -17.46 9.60 -3.93
CA GLN A 49 -17.64 9.13 -5.31
C GLN A 49 -16.90 7.82 -5.54
N VAL A 50 -15.64 7.75 -5.10
CA VAL A 50 -14.83 6.54 -5.20
C VAL A 50 -15.51 5.39 -4.47
N ARG A 51 -15.92 5.56 -3.20
CA ARG A 51 -16.62 4.55 -2.41
C ARG A 51 -17.91 4.07 -3.12
N THR A 52 -18.67 4.99 -3.67
CA THR A 52 -19.91 4.69 -4.41
C THR A 52 -19.65 3.80 -5.63
N TYR A 53 -18.63 4.14 -6.43
CA TYR A 53 -18.25 3.33 -7.59
C TYR A 53 -17.69 1.95 -7.19
N LEU A 54 -16.90 1.88 -6.12
CA LEU A 54 -16.41 0.61 -5.59
C LEU A 54 -17.56 -0.28 -5.13
N PHE A 55 -18.50 0.28 -4.36
CA PHE A 55 -19.68 -0.44 -3.91
C PHE A 55 -20.48 -1.00 -5.09
N ALA A 56 -20.92 -0.16 -6.01
CA ALA A 56 -21.71 -0.60 -7.14
C ALA A 56 -21.00 -1.69 -7.96
N ARG A 57 -19.68 -1.53 -8.18
CA ARG A 57 -18.87 -2.47 -8.97
C ARG A 57 -18.63 -3.79 -8.27
N PHE A 58 -18.27 -3.77 -6.97
CA PHE A 58 -17.84 -4.96 -6.25
C PHE A 58 -19.03 -5.76 -5.70
N ALA A 59 -20.11 -5.08 -5.34
CA ALA A 59 -21.35 -5.76 -5.01
C ALA A 59 -22.01 -6.46 -6.22
N GLY A 60 -21.57 -6.16 -7.45
CA GLY A 60 -22.11 -6.75 -8.67
C GLY A 60 -23.56 -6.35 -8.94
N ILE A 61 -23.95 -5.15 -8.48
CA ILE A 61 -25.27 -4.58 -8.71
C ILE A 61 -25.25 -3.63 -9.92
N ASP A 62 -26.30 -3.66 -10.71
CA ASP A 62 -26.55 -2.67 -11.76
C ASP A 62 -27.49 -1.59 -11.19
N VAL A 63 -27.01 -0.35 -11.08
CA VAL A 63 -27.86 0.80 -10.71
C VAL A 63 -28.64 1.22 -11.94
N LEU A 64 -29.95 1.00 -11.90
CA LEU A 64 -30.86 1.29 -13.03
C LEU A 64 -31.33 2.74 -13.01
N ASN A 65 -31.54 3.29 -11.80
CA ASN A 65 -32.02 4.65 -11.63
C ASN A 65 -31.67 5.16 -10.23
N GLU A 66 -31.14 6.38 -10.18
CA GLU A 66 -30.92 7.12 -8.94
C GLU A 66 -32.13 8.00 -8.66
N LYS A 67 -32.68 7.89 -7.46
CA LYS A 67 -33.81 8.70 -7.00
C LYS A 67 -33.39 9.53 -5.79
N LYS A 68 -34.18 10.50 -5.40
CA LYS A 68 -33.92 11.38 -4.28
C LYS A 68 -33.76 10.64 -2.94
N ASP A 69 -34.44 9.51 -2.79
CA ASP A 69 -34.53 8.70 -1.58
C ASP A 69 -33.73 7.40 -1.63
N GLY A 70 -33.08 7.09 -2.77
CA GLY A 70 -32.26 5.88 -2.92
C GLY A 70 -32.10 5.44 -4.37
N TRP A 71 -31.62 4.19 -4.55
CA TRP A 71 -31.31 3.61 -5.85
C TRP A 71 -32.22 2.46 -6.20
N LEU A 72 -32.75 2.46 -7.41
CA LEU A 72 -33.35 1.27 -8.02
C LEU A 72 -32.22 0.45 -8.64
N CYS A 73 -32.02 -0.74 -8.10
CA CYS A 73 -30.94 -1.64 -8.47
C CYS A 73 -31.45 -2.94 -9.08
N GLU A 74 -30.57 -3.62 -9.82
CA GLU A 74 -30.81 -4.96 -10.36
C GLU A 74 -29.60 -5.84 -10.04
N VAL A 75 -29.82 -7.07 -9.61
CA VAL A 75 -28.78 -8.08 -9.38
C VAL A 75 -29.15 -9.36 -10.13
N GLU A 76 -28.17 -10.04 -10.69
CA GLU A 76 -28.30 -11.37 -11.24
C GLU A 76 -28.17 -12.41 -10.11
N THR A 77 -29.18 -13.22 -9.89
CA THR A 77 -29.17 -14.30 -8.89
C THR A 77 -28.34 -15.49 -9.38
N ASP A 78 -27.97 -16.40 -8.49
CA ASP A 78 -27.24 -17.65 -8.80
C ASP A 78 -27.91 -18.52 -9.88
N LYS A 79 -29.21 -18.34 -10.08
CA LYS A 79 -29.98 -19.03 -11.12
C LYS A 79 -30.06 -18.28 -12.44
N GLY A 80 -29.30 -17.21 -12.63
CA GLY A 80 -29.31 -16.36 -13.83
C GLY A 80 -30.54 -15.47 -13.96
N LYS A 81 -31.39 -15.40 -12.93
CA LYS A 81 -32.59 -14.55 -12.92
C LYS A 81 -32.22 -13.17 -12.40
N LYS A 82 -32.61 -12.13 -13.12
CA LYS A 82 -32.47 -10.74 -12.69
C LYS A 82 -33.60 -10.36 -11.71
N THR A 83 -33.21 -9.79 -10.57
CA THR A 83 -34.14 -9.33 -9.54
C THR A 83 -33.89 -7.85 -9.26
N ARG A 84 -34.98 -7.07 -9.23
CA ARG A 84 -34.90 -5.64 -8.92
C ARG A 84 -35.26 -5.40 -7.48
N PHE A 85 -34.55 -4.46 -6.86
CA PHE A 85 -34.75 -4.03 -5.48
C PHE A 85 -34.41 -2.55 -5.33
N PHE A 86 -34.80 -1.96 -4.22
CA PHE A 86 -34.53 -0.58 -3.91
C PHE A 86 -33.61 -0.52 -2.71
N LEU A 87 -32.51 0.27 -2.81
CA LEU A 87 -31.65 0.61 -1.71
C LEU A 87 -31.92 2.04 -1.26
N GLU A 88 -32.28 2.24 -0.02
CA GLU A 88 -32.39 3.55 0.57
C GLU A 88 -31.01 4.21 0.70
N LEU A 89 -30.93 5.54 0.71
CA LEU A 89 -29.66 6.26 0.76
C LEU A 89 -28.79 5.88 1.96
N TRP A 90 -29.40 5.67 3.12
CA TRP A 90 -28.65 5.24 4.32
C TRP A 90 -28.04 3.84 4.17
N GLN A 91 -28.70 2.93 3.41
CA GLN A 91 -28.14 1.62 3.11
C GLN A 91 -26.95 1.75 2.16
N VAL A 92 -27.06 2.59 1.13
CA VAL A 92 -25.94 2.89 0.23
C VAL A 92 -24.77 3.46 1.01
N GLN A 93 -25.00 4.42 1.91
CA GLN A 93 -23.95 4.97 2.76
C GLN A 93 -23.28 3.89 3.62
N SER A 94 -24.06 3.08 4.32
CA SER A 94 -23.55 2.01 5.17
C SER A 94 -22.71 0.99 4.39
N PHE A 95 -23.11 0.65 3.17
CA PHE A 95 -22.32 -0.25 2.32
C PHE A 95 -21.06 0.42 1.78
N CYS A 96 -21.07 1.72 1.55
CA CYS A 96 -19.89 2.48 1.13
C CYS A 96 -18.82 2.55 2.23
N GLU A 97 -19.19 2.50 3.52
CA GLU A 97 -18.26 2.45 4.66
C GLU A 97 -17.35 1.19 4.63
N ALA A 98 -17.79 0.10 3.98
CA ALA A 98 -16.94 -1.07 3.77
C ALA A 98 -15.64 -0.76 3.03
N PHE A 99 -15.55 0.37 2.34
CA PHE A 99 -14.38 0.81 1.57
C PHE A 99 -13.56 1.91 2.27
N ASP A 100 -13.78 2.16 3.55
CA ASP A 100 -13.03 3.16 4.31
C ASP A 100 -11.53 2.83 4.35
N PHE A 101 -11.17 1.54 4.33
CA PHE A 101 -9.78 1.08 4.29
C PHE A 101 -8.96 1.65 3.12
N VAL A 102 -9.64 2.07 2.02
CA VAL A 102 -8.97 2.65 0.83
C VAL A 102 -8.37 4.03 1.14
N PHE A 103 -8.88 4.72 2.15
CA PHE A 103 -8.51 6.08 2.54
C PHE A 103 -7.76 6.19 3.86
N GLU A 104 -7.38 5.04 4.44
CA GLU A 104 -6.55 5.01 5.64
C GLU A 104 -5.10 5.40 5.33
N ASP A 105 -4.46 6.11 6.26
CA ASP A 105 -3.07 6.59 6.13
C ASP A 105 -2.02 5.49 6.29
N THR A 106 -2.44 4.22 6.36
CA THR A 106 -1.55 3.07 6.55
C THR A 106 -0.98 2.51 5.25
N GLY A 107 -1.50 2.97 4.11
CA GLY A 107 -1.16 2.43 2.79
C GLY A 107 -1.90 1.13 2.46
N ALA A 108 -1.45 0.43 1.41
CA ALA A 108 -2.12 -0.76 0.90
C ALA A 108 -1.35 -2.04 1.24
N GLU A 109 -1.94 -2.91 2.08
CA GLU A 109 -1.47 -4.30 2.29
C GLU A 109 -1.79 -5.16 1.08
N ASN A 110 -1.41 -4.67 -0.08
CA ASN A 110 -1.53 -5.35 -1.36
C ASN A 110 -0.66 -4.63 -2.40
N ARG A 111 -0.33 -5.33 -3.49
CA ARG A 111 0.45 -4.79 -4.58
C ARG A 111 0.01 -5.38 -5.91
N LEU A 112 0.30 -4.71 -7.00
CA LEU A 112 0.19 -5.31 -8.32
C LEU A 112 1.24 -6.41 -8.46
N ASP A 113 0.86 -7.57 -8.99
CA ASP A 113 1.78 -8.70 -9.18
C ASP A 113 2.89 -8.38 -10.18
N SER A 114 2.62 -7.48 -11.13
CA SER A 114 3.59 -7.06 -12.14
C SER A 114 3.30 -5.69 -12.71
N ILE A 115 4.36 -5.00 -13.14
CA ILE A 115 4.33 -3.81 -13.99
C ILE A 115 5.09 -4.15 -15.28
N GLY A 116 4.38 -4.23 -16.40
CA GLY A 116 4.94 -4.71 -17.65
C GLY A 116 5.50 -6.14 -17.55
N LEU A 117 6.81 -6.30 -17.75
CA LEU A 117 7.51 -7.60 -17.67
C LEU A 117 8.13 -7.87 -16.28
N TYR A 118 8.10 -6.89 -15.38
CA TYR A 118 8.73 -6.95 -14.07
C TYR A 118 7.72 -7.42 -13.02
N LYS A 119 8.14 -8.34 -12.17
CA LYS A 119 7.34 -8.91 -11.09
C LYS A 119 7.61 -8.19 -9.78
N ALA A 120 6.56 -8.02 -8.99
CA ALA A 120 6.69 -7.49 -7.65
C ALA A 120 7.58 -8.40 -6.78
N THR A 121 8.41 -7.81 -5.94
CA THR A 121 9.11 -8.50 -4.86
C THR A 121 8.13 -9.00 -3.80
N ASP A 122 8.63 -9.69 -2.77
CA ASP A 122 7.77 -10.14 -1.66
C ASP A 122 7.01 -8.97 -1.03
N LEU A 123 5.76 -9.20 -0.60
CA LEU A 123 4.87 -8.16 -0.06
C LEU A 123 5.49 -7.45 1.15
N GLU A 124 6.13 -8.20 2.04
CA GLU A 124 6.79 -7.72 3.25
C GLU A 124 8.32 -7.58 3.09
N LEU A 125 8.85 -7.77 1.89
CA LEU A 125 10.28 -7.70 1.58
C LEU A 125 11.13 -8.74 2.36
N TYR A 126 10.64 -9.98 2.60
CA TYR A 126 11.36 -10.97 3.40
C TYR A 126 12.74 -11.33 2.84
N ASP A 127 12.88 -11.56 1.53
CA ASP A 127 14.15 -11.91 0.88
C ASP A 127 14.72 -10.73 0.07
N TYR A 128 14.74 -9.57 0.69
CA TYR A 128 15.06 -8.33 0.02
C TYR A 128 16.37 -7.72 0.53
N PRO A 129 17.30 -7.26 -0.36
CA PRO A 129 18.55 -6.65 0.05
C PRO A 129 18.34 -5.34 0.81
N PHE A 130 19.08 -5.14 1.89
CA PHE A 130 19.01 -3.92 2.69
C PHE A 130 19.34 -2.65 1.87
N GLU A 131 20.32 -2.72 0.98
CA GLU A 131 20.66 -1.63 0.07
C GLU A 131 19.48 -1.22 -0.82
N TYR A 132 18.74 -2.20 -1.36
CA TYR A 132 17.57 -1.91 -2.19
C TYR A 132 16.47 -1.21 -1.39
N TYR A 133 16.26 -1.63 -0.13
CA TYR A 133 15.32 -0.95 0.75
C TYR A 133 15.73 0.50 1.04
N ILE A 134 17.00 0.74 1.33
CA ILE A 134 17.50 2.10 1.58
C ILE A 134 17.30 3.00 0.36
N CYS A 135 17.65 2.50 -0.83
CA CYS A 135 17.44 3.25 -2.07
C CYS A 135 15.95 3.50 -2.35
N ALA A 136 15.10 2.49 -2.14
CA ALA A 136 13.65 2.61 -2.27
C ALA A 136 13.08 3.66 -1.32
N ASP A 137 13.51 3.63 -0.04
CA ASP A 137 13.10 4.62 0.96
C ASP A 137 13.55 6.03 0.60
N ASN A 138 14.76 6.19 0.06
CA ASN A 138 15.27 7.46 -0.43
C ASN A 138 14.35 8.07 -1.50
N TYR A 139 13.98 7.30 -2.52
CA TYR A 139 13.08 7.79 -3.57
C TYR A 139 11.66 8.07 -3.06
N PHE A 140 11.17 7.27 -2.12
CA PHE A 140 9.89 7.52 -1.47
C PHE A 140 9.90 8.86 -0.70
N GLN A 141 10.97 9.14 0.07
CA GLN A 141 11.11 10.40 0.78
C GLN A 141 11.27 11.58 -0.17
N GLN A 142 12.03 11.44 -1.27
CA GLN A 142 12.11 12.46 -2.31
C GLN A 142 10.73 12.82 -2.89
N TYR A 143 9.89 11.81 -3.14
CA TYR A 143 8.53 12.04 -3.61
C TYR A 143 7.68 12.78 -2.56
N LEU A 144 7.76 12.39 -1.29
CA LEU A 144 7.00 13.05 -0.21
C LEU A 144 7.41 14.52 -0.01
N GLN A 145 8.69 14.84 -0.17
CA GLN A 145 9.25 16.20 -0.02
C GLN A 145 9.07 17.05 -1.28
N SER A 146 8.79 16.44 -2.43
CA SER A 146 8.57 17.17 -3.67
C SER A 146 7.20 17.85 -3.71
N ASP A 147 7.02 18.76 -4.68
CA ASP A 147 5.72 19.35 -5.01
C ASP A 147 4.78 18.36 -5.74
N LYS A 148 5.20 17.12 -5.90
CA LYS A 148 4.48 16.03 -6.59
C LYS A 148 4.16 16.32 -8.06
N THR A 149 4.90 17.23 -8.68
CA THR A 149 4.74 17.52 -10.12
C THR A 149 5.46 16.52 -11.02
N SER A 150 6.43 15.78 -10.45
CA SER A 150 7.21 14.77 -11.16
C SER A 150 6.96 13.37 -10.60
N ASP A 151 6.72 12.42 -11.50
CA ASP A 151 6.58 10.99 -11.18
C ASP A 151 7.92 10.24 -11.14
N GLU A 152 9.05 10.91 -11.44
CA GLU A 152 10.36 10.24 -11.54
C GLU A 152 10.78 9.54 -10.23
N PRO A 153 10.62 10.11 -9.03
CA PRO A 153 10.95 9.39 -7.81
C PRO A 153 10.13 8.10 -7.62
N LEU A 154 8.85 8.10 -8.01
CA LEU A 154 8.01 6.89 -7.93
C LEU A 154 8.40 5.84 -9.00
N LYS A 155 8.86 6.25 -10.17
CA LYS A 155 9.39 5.31 -11.18
C LYS A 155 10.69 4.67 -10.70
N GLU A 156 11.58 5.46 -10.10
CA GLU A 156 12.79 4.91 -9.49
C GLU A 156 12.44 3.97 -8.33
N LEU A 157 11.50 4.33 -7.44
CA LEU A 157 10.99 3.43 -6.42
C LEU A 157 10.45 2.13 -7.02
N ALA A 158 9.67 2.20 -8.10
CA ALA A 158 9.14 1.03 -8.80
C ALA A 158 10.24 0.10 -9.31
N ARG A 159 11.39 0.64 -9.77
CA ARG A 159 12.53 -0.15 -10.26
C ARG A 159 13.16 -1.02 -9.17
N TYR A 160 13.11 -0.59 -7.92
CA TYR A 160 13.58 -1.39 -6.79
C TYR A 160 12.56 -2.45 -6.38
N LEU A 161 11.27 -2.17 -6.47
CA LEU A 161 10.21 -3.06 -6.01
C LEU A 161 9.74 -4.09 -7.05
N TYR A 162 10.01 -3.84 -8.35
CA TYR A 162 9.62 -4.71 -9.46
C TYR A 162 10.84 -5.13 -10.25
N LEU A 163 11.17 -6.42 -10.17
CA LEU A 163 12.39 -7.00 -10.73
C LEU A 163 12.08 -7.93 -11.90
N ASP A 164 13.05 -8.19 -12.74
CA ASP A 164 12.93 -9.21 -13.78
C ASP A 164 12.92 -10.63 -13.21
N ASN A 165 12.81 -11.64 -14.08
CA ASN A 165 12.80 -13.04 -13.62
C ASN A 165 14.13 -13.53 -13.03
N GLU A 166 15.20 -12.78 -13.22
CA GLU A 166 16.55 -13.05 -12.70
C GLU A 166 16.83 -12.26 -11.42
N GLY A 167 15.89 -11.42 -10.98
CA GLY A 167 16.03 -10.58 -9.80
C GLY A 167 16.76 -9.27 -10.05
N ASN A 168 16.94 -8.85 -11.31
CA ASN A 168 17.61 -7.60 -11.64
C ASN A 168 16.60 -6.47 -11.79
N GLN A 169 17.08 -5.26 -11.51
CA GLN A 169 16.32 -4.03 -11.71
C GLN A 169 16.18 -3.70 -13.21
N ALA A 170 15.05 -3.10 -13.57
CA ALA A 170 14.89 -2.50 -14.88
C ALA A 170 15.88 -1.35 -15.11
N ALA A 171 16.45 -1.20 -16.30
CA ALA A 171 17.16 0.03 -16.67
C ALA A 171 16.17 1.21 -16.69
N HIS A 172 14.98 0.98 -17.23
CA HIS A 172 13.85 1.92 -17.23
C HIS A 172 12.56 1.13 -17.08
N ILE A 173 11.64 1.64 -16.26
CA ILE A 173 10.30 1.06 -16.09
C ILE A 173 9.24 2.05 -16.59
N LYS A 174 8.31 1.56 -17.40
CA LYS A 174 7.16 2.36 -17.86
C LYS A 174 5.98 2.04 -16.96
N CYS A 175 5.53 3.03 -16.23
CA CYS A 175 4.37 2.92 -15.34
C CYS A 175 3.28 3.90 -15.78
N SER A 176 2.04 3.44 -15.74
CA SER A 176 0.87 4.32 -15.76
C SER A 176 0.65 4.98 -14.40
N THR A 177 -0.14 6.03 -14.35
CA THR A 177 -0.42 6.77 -13.11
C THR A 177 -1.00 5.87 -12.01
N TYR A 178 -1.91 4.93 -12.37
CA TYR A 178 -2.49 4.01 -11.38
C TYR A 178 -1.47 2.99 -10.87
N GLU A 179 -0.49 2.56 -11.69
CA GLU A 179 0.59 1.67 -11.25
C GLU A 179 1.51 2.40 -10.26
N LEU A 180 1.85 3.67 -10.54
CA LEU A 180 2.62 4.50 -9.62
C LEU A 180 1.87 4.74 -8.30
N MET A 181 0.55 4.95 -8.34
CA MET A 181 -0.28 5.01 -7.14
C MET A 181 -0.18 3.70 -6.35
N GLY A 182 -0.22 2.54 -7.01
CA GLY A 182 -0.04 1.24 -6.38
C GLY A 182 1.33 1.07 -5.72
N VAL A 183 2.40 1.50 -6.39
CA VAL A 183 3.77 1.53 -5.85
C VAL A 183 3.84 2.39 -4.59
N PHE A 184 3.28 3.59 -4.65
CA PHE A 184 3.26 4.54 -3.53
C PHE A 184 2.52 3.96 -2.31
N LEU A 185 1.30 3.47 -2.50
CA LEU A 185 0.47 2.93 -1.41
C LEU A 185 1.08 1.66 -0.80
N TRP A 186 1.64 0.78 -1.62
CA TRP A 186 2.32 -0.41 -1.12
C TRP A 186 3.55 -0.04 -0.30
N PHE A 187 4.41 0.85 -0.77
CA PHE A 187 5.61 1.23 -0.01
C PHE A 187 5.26 2.01 1.26
N MET A 188 4.20 2.81 1.24
CA MET A 188 3.66 3.45 2.44
C MET A 188 3.26 2.41 3.50
N TRP A 189 2.59 1.31 3.08
CA TRP A 189 2.27 0.21 3.97
C TRP A 189 3.53 -0.51 4.50
N ILE A 190 4.55 -0.75 3.66
CA ILE A 190 5.85 -1.30 4.11
C ILE A 190 6.44 -0.43 5.22
N LYS A 191 6.46 0.89 5.06
CA LYS A 191 6.94 1.84 6.07
C LYS A 191 6.13 1.76 7.36
N HIS A 192 4.82 1.71 7.25
CA HIS A 192 3.93 1.54 8.39
C HIS A 192 4.18 0.20 9.12
N ASN A 193 4.27 -0.91 8.37
CA ASN A 193 4.56 -2.23 8.92
C ASN A 193 5.93 -2.25 9.64
N PHE A 194 6.97 -1.71 9.02
CA PHE A 194 8.30 -1.63 9.63
C PHE A 194 8.33 -0.73 10.86
N SER A 195 7.62 0.39 10.87
CA SER A 195 7.53 1.24 12.06
C SER A 195 6.87 0.54 13.25
N THR A 196 5.90 -0.34 12.99
CA THR A 196 5.25 -1.16 13.99
C THR A 196 6.16 -2.30 14.49
N LYS A 197 6.93 -2.93 13.60
CA LYS A 197 7.82 -4.07 13.92
C LYS A 197 9.11 -3.64 14.57
N PHE A 198 9.61 -2.44 14.25
CA PHE A 198 10.89 -1.90 14.72
C PHE A 198 10.71 -0.54 15.43
N PRO A 199 10.00 -0.51 16.58
CA PRO A 199 9.53 0.73 17.21
C PRO A 199 10.66 1.58 17.82
N HIS A 200 11.83 1.01 18.12
CA HIS A 200 12.98 1.75 18.64
C HIS A 200 13.75 2.45 17.51
N LEU A 201 13.76 1.86 16.31
CA LEU A 201 14.40 2.42 15.14
C LEU A 201 13.54 3.55 14.51
N PHE A 202 12.22 3.32 14.35
CA PHE A 202 11.30 4.24 13.70
C PHE A 202 10.48 5.03 14.72
N LYS A 203 11.15 5.83 15.53
CA LYS A 203 10.45 6.71 16.46
C LYS A 203 9.80 7.88 15.75
N PRO A 204 8.61 8.31 16.20
CA PRO A 204 8.09 9.63 15.81
C PRO A 204 9.13 10.70 16.14
N ALA A 205 9.39 11.61 15.21
CA ALA A 205 10.25 12.76 15.47
C ALA A 205 9.71 13.52 16.68
N ALA A 206 10.59 13.87 17.64
CA ALA A 206 10.19 14.76 18.73
C ALA A 206 9.74 16.10 18.12
N GLU A 207 8.60 16.63 18.59
CA GLU A 207 8.09 17.91 18.16
C GLU A 207 9.21 18.97 18.27
N GLY A 208 9.62 19.56 17.15
CA GLY A 208 10.62 20.65 17.10
C GLY A 208 11.98 20.30 16.50
N GLY A 209 12.20 19.09 16.03
CA GLY A 209 13.42 18.73 15.29
C GLY A 209 13.28 19.09 13.81
N GLU A 210 13.57 20.35 13.42
CA GLU A 210 13.96 20.69 12.05
C GLU A 210 15.35 20.12 11.79
N GLY A 211 15.42 18.79 11.60
CA GLY A 211 16.61 18.18 11.01
C GLY A 211 16.44 18.28 9.51
N GLU A 212 17.35 19.02 8.83
CA GLU A 212 17.65 18.70 7.43
C GLU A 212 17.82 17.21 7.36
N ASN A 213 16.85 16.50 6.79
CA ASN A 213 16.96 15.07 6.53
C ASN A 213 17.96 14.90 5.39
N ASP A 214 19.27 14.99 5.73
CA ASP A 214 20.31 14.50 4.86
C ASP A 214 20.20 12.97 4.85
N MET A 215 19.47 12.48 3.85
CA MET A 215 19.16 11.08 3.65
C MET A 215 20.42 10.25 3.45
N GLU A 216 21.43 10.81 2.79
CA GLU A 216 22.72 10.15 2.61
C GLU A 216 23.44 10.00 3.96
N ALA A 217 23.40 11.03 4.80
CA ALA A 217 23.95 10.95 6.15
C ALA A 217 23.21 9.92 7.01
N SER A 218 21.89 9.85 6.91
CA SER A 218 21.07 8.84 7.62
C SER A 218 21.39 7.42 7.17
N MET A 219 21.50 7.18 5.86
CA MET A 219 21.89 5.90 5.30
C MET A 219 23.30 5.49 5.76
N ASN A 220 24.27 6.39 5.65
CA ASN A 220 25.64 6.15 6.08
C ASN A 220 25.71 5.87 7.60
N ALA A 221 24.90 6.55 8.41
CA ALA A 221 24.80 6.29 9.84
C ALA A 221 24.28 4.88 10.15
N GLN A 222 23.25 4.41 9.42
CA GLN A 222 22.72 3.05 9.56
C GLN A 222 23.76 1.98 9.19
N ILE A 223 24.43 2.13 8.04
CA ILE A 223 25.50 1.22 7.61
C ILE A 223 26.64 1.21 8.64
N ARG A 224 27.08 2.40 9.09
CA ARG A 224 28.11 2.52 10.11
C ARG A 224 27.71 1.86 11.43
N ALA A 225 26.48 2.01 11.85
CA ALA A 225 25.96 1.35 13.05
C ALA A 225 26.05 -0.18 12.94
N LEU A 226 25.70 -0.74 11.76
CA LEU A 226 25.74 -2.19 11.52
C LEU A 226 27.17 -2.73 11.36
N THR A 227 28.07 -1.99 10.71
CA THR A 227 29.48 -2.39 10.52
C THR A 227 30.34 -2.18 11.75
N GLY A 228 29.88 -1.40 12.73
CA GLY A 228 30.71 -0.93 13.85
C GLY A 228 31.82 0.01 13.41
N GLY A 229 31.72 0.64 12.23
CA GLY A 229 32.71 1.50 11.61
C GLY A 229 33.79 0.75 10.79
N ASP A 230 33.64 -0.56 10.62
CA ASP A 230 34.54 -1.39 9.80
C ASP A 230 34.07 -1.36 8.34
N ILE A 231 34.77 -0.56 7.51
CA ILE A 231 34.43 -0.36 6.10
C ILE A 231 34.55 -1.65 5.26
N THR A 232 35.29 -2.64 5.70
CA THR A 232 35.44 -3.93 4.98
C THR A 232 34.16 -4.77 5.02
N LYS A 233 33.22 -4.44 5.90
CA LYS A 233 31.94 -5.11 6.06
C LYS A 233 30.79 -4.44 5.31
N GLU A 234 31.01 -3.27 4.72
CA GLU A 234 29.94 -2.48 4.10
C GLU A 234 29.21 -3.26 3.01
N GLU A 235 29.92 -3.90 2.10
CA GLU A 235 29.31 -4.68 1.02
C GLU A 235 28.48 -5.84 1.57
N THR A 236 28.96 -6.51 2.61
CA THR A 236 28.22 -7.59 3.28
C THR A 236 26.92 -7.07 3.91
N ILE A 237 26.97 -5.89 4.53
CA ILE A 237 25.79 -5.27 5.17
C ILE A 237 24.80 -4.76 4.11
N ARG A 238 25.27 -4.16 3.04
CA ARG A 238 24.41 -3.71 1.92
C ARG A 238 23.60 -4.88 1.32
N ASN A 239 24.25 -6.03 1.16
CA ASN A 239 23.63 -7.26 0.65
C ASN A 239 22.91 -8.08 1.72
N ALA A 240 22.91 -7.67 2.98
CA ALA A 240 22.19 -8.36 4.03
C ALA A 240 20.68 -8.29 3.80
N ASN A 241 19.96 -9.28 4.31
CA ASN A 241 18.50 -9.26 4.31
C ASN A 241 17.97 -8.08 5.12
N VAL A 242 17.00 -7.32 4.57
CA VAL A 242 16.45 -6.10 5.18
C VAL A 242 15.90 -6.35 6.59
N TRP A 243 15.17 -7.45 6.81
CA TRP A 243 14.60 -7.77 8.13
C TRP A 243 15.69 -7.97 9.18
N ARG A 244 16.79 -8.66 8.83
CA ARG A 244 17.94 -8.85 9.74
C ARG A 244 18.63 -7.54 10.04
N ALA A 245 18.84 -6.70 9.01
CA ALA A 245 19.48 -5.40 9.19
C ALA A 245 18.64 -4.48 10.10
N LEU A 246 17.31 -4.40 9.86
CA LEU A 246 16.41 -3.59 10.69
C LEU A 246 16.27 -4.14 12.12
N THR A 247 16.27 -5.46 12.30
CA THR A 247 16.25 -6.09 13.65
C THR A 247 17.48 -5.68 14.46
N GLU A 248 18.66 -5.72 13.84
CA GLU A 248 19.91 -5.32 14.51
C GLU A 248 19.95 -3.81 14.80
N LEU A 249 19.45 -2.98 13.87
CA LEU A 249 19.36 -1.54 14.08
C LEU A 249 18.37 -1.19 15.22
N ASP A 250 17.23 -1.85 15.28
CA ASP A 250 16.26 -1.65 16.36
C ASP A 250 16.83 -2.05 17.73
N ALA A 251 17.55 -3.18 17.79
CA ALA A 251 18.24 -3.60 19.02
C ALA A 251 19.28 -2.56 19.49
N LYS A 252 20.11 -2.04 18.58
CA LYS A 252 21.10 -0.99 18.88
C LYS A 252 20.43 0.31 19.32
N ALA A 253 19.31 0.70 18.68
CA ALA A 253 18.55 1.87 19.08
C ALA A 253 18.00 1.72 20.51
N ARG A 254 17.46 0.55 20.87
CA ARG A 254 16.99 0.24 22.21
C ARG A 254 18.13 0.31 23.24
N GLU A 255 19.28 -0.30 22.95
CA GLU A 255 20.45 -0.26 23.84
C GLU A 255 20.93 1.17 24.10
N ALA A 256 20.97 2.01 23.05
CA ALA A 256 21.33 3.43 23.18
C ALA A 256 20.34 4.20 24.08
N GLU A 257 19.03 3.90 23.97
CA GLU A 257 18.02 4.49 24.83
C GLU A 257 18.17 4.09 26.30
N GLU A 258 18.44 2.81 26.55
CA GLU A 258 18.66 2.31 27.90
C GLU A 258 19.89 2.95 28.56
N LEU A 259 20.96 3.12 27.78
CA LEU A 259 22.18 3.82 28.23
C LEU A 259 21.88 5.29 28.57
N ASN A 260 21.19 6.01 27.68
CA ASN A 260 20.83 7.40 27.91
C ASN A 260 19.92 7.57 29.15
N LYS A 261 18.96 6.66 29.37
CA LYS A 261 18.12 6.66 30.57
C LYS A 261 18.93 6.46 31.85
N LYS A 262 19.99 5.66 31.81
CA LYS A 262 20.90 5.44 32.98
C LYS A 262 21.74 6.68 33.25
N LEU A 263 22.30 7.31 32.21
CA LEU A 263 23.11 8.52 32.33
C LEU A 263 22.31 9.72 32.86
N ASN A 264 21.04 9.86 32.46
CA ASN A 264 20.17 10.95 32.93
C ASN A 264 19.62 10.74 34.35
N LYS A 265 19.83 9.58 34.97
CA LYS A 265 19.42 9.26 36.37
C LYS A 265 20.57 9.38 37.37
N SER A 266 21.81 9.53 36.90
CA SER A 266 23.01 9.73 37.71
C SER A 266 23.37 11.22 37.80
#